data_10d7aa5425cda55bc3d357878c8f8d3d
#
_entry.id   10d7aa5425cda55bc3d357878c8f8d3d
#
_cell.length_a   1.000
_cell.length_b   1.000
_cell.length_c   1.000
_cell.angle_alpha   90.00
_cell.angle_beta   90.00
_cell.angle_gamma   90.00
#
_symmetry.space_group_name_H-M   'P 1'
#
loop_
_entity.id
_entity.type
_entity.pdbx_description
1 polymer ?
#
loop_
_entity_poly.entity_id
_entity_poly.type
_entity_poly.pdbx_seq_one_letter_code
_entity_poly.pdbx_strand_id
1 'polypeptide(L)'
;MKLALIQTKQNQLYNFPATRRFERKEALFLRKEYMEETLRMTEEAAKQGADLIVTTEAVNFSGHFSKVNAPYQELYRETDCETDCDTACTTDCEEQKFAHLAEKYGVYILAGLVRKENGKLYNSTVFWGRDGKRIDVYHKIHLAGDESEVFEPGDRLHVIDTEYGRIGTAICWDMQFPETARTLAKMGCDLILCPTWGWEWIYGPARAYENGIFVAAAMAVPYWMPIQDLRWPSMAVSPDGRILEQGPTDRSAIVYCDIPDIHCRESREFRLRTPLN
;
A
#
# COMPACT_ATOMS: atom_id res chain seq x y z
N MET A 1 -1.27 -6.69 18.36
CA MET A 1 -1.44 -5.63 17.33
C MET A 1 -2.69 -5.92 16.53
N LYS A 2 -3.60 -4.96 16.46
CA LYS A 2 -4.79 -5.02 15.59
C LYS A 2 -4.48 -4.33 14.25
N LEU A 3 -4.31 -5.13 13.22
CA LEU A 3 -4.08 -4.66 11.85
C LEU A 3 -5.42 -4.40 11.16
N ALA A 4 -5.52 -3.31 10.40
CA ALA A 4 -6.65 -3.02 9.52
C ALA A 4 -6.16 -2.81 8.08
N LEU A 5 -6.69 -3.60 7.16
CA LEU A 5 -6.45 -3.48 5.73
C LEU A 5 -7.65 -2.78 5.09
N ILE A 6 -7.44 -1.59 4.55
CA ILE A 6 -8.47 -0.81 3.88
C ILE A 6 -8.59 -1.34 2.45
N GLN A 7 -9.62 -2.11 2.20
CA GLN A 7 -9.97 -2.60 0.87
C GLN A 7 -11.00 -1.65 0.26
N THR A 8 -10.61 -0.87 -0.73
CA THR A 8 -11.52 0.05 -1.42
C THR A 8 -11.95 -0.50 -2.78
N LYS A 9 -13.22 -0.34 -3.12
CA LYS A 9 -13.71 -0.61 -4.47
C LYS A 9 -13.38 0.58 -5.35
N GLN A 10 -12.66 0.34 -6.43
CA GLN A 10 -12.26 1.34 -7.39
C GLN A 10 -13.48 1.95 -8.09
N ASN A 11 -13.38 3.21 -8.50
CA ASN A 11 -14.37 3.84 -9.37
C ASN A 11 -13.98 3.68 -10.86
N GLN A 12 -14.76 4.27 -11.77
CA GLN A 12 -14.57 4.13 -13.22
C GLN A 12 -13.23 4.67 -13.74
N LEU A 13 -12.52 5.51 -12.98
CA LEU A 13 -11.19 6.01 -13.32
C LEU A 13 -10.15 4.88 -13.39
N TYR A 14 -10.38 3.82 -12.64
CA TYR A 14 -9.51 2.66 -12.50
C TYR A 14 -9.97 1.45 -13.32
N ASN A 15 -10.91 1.68 -14.25
CA ASN A 15 -11.47 0.59 -15.05
C ASN A 15 -10.43 0.02 -16.04
N PHE A 16 -10.30 -1.31 -16.09
CA PHE A 16 -9.41 -2.01 -16.99
C PHE A 16 -10.21 -3.04 -17.84
N PRO A 17 -10.14 -2.99 -19.17
CA PRO A 17 -9.57 -1.95 -20.01
C PRO A 17 -10.38 -0.66 -19.92
N ALA A 18 -9.74 0.48 -19.89
CA ALA A 18 -10.49 1.73 -19.85
C ALA A 18 -11.20 1.95 -21.16
N THR A 19 -12.47 2.10 -21.07
CA THR A 19 -13.39 2.18 -22.19
C THR A 19 -13.52 3.58 -22.77
N ARG A 20 -13.01 4.61 -22.07
CA ARG A 20 -13.07 6.01 -22.49
C ARG A 20 -11.89 6.84 -21.96
N ARG A 21 -11.72 8.03 -22.51
CA ARG A 21 -10.84 9.07 -21.98
C ARG A 21 -11.59 9.93 -20.97
N PHE A 22 -10.84 10.51 -20.04
CA PHE A 22 -11.32 11.41 -19.01
C PHE A 22 -10.73 12.80 -19.22
N GLU A 23 -11.56 13.80 -19.11
CA GLU A 23 -11.10 15.18 -19.03
C GLU A 23 -10.46 15.45 -17.67
N ARG A 24 -9.46 16.35 -17.61
CA ARG A 24 -8.73 16.66 -16.38
C ARG A 24 -9.64 16.90 -15.17
N LYS A 25 -10.69 17.71 -15.34
CA LYS A 25 -11.62 18.05 -14.26
C LYS A 25 -12.35 16.81 -13.72
N GLU A 26 -12.76 15.94 -14.61
CA GLU A 26 -13.45 14.69 -14.24
C GLU A 26 -12.51 13.73 -13.55
N ALA A 27 -11.29 13.55 -14.06
CA ALA A 27 -10.28 12.69 -13.44
C ALA A 27 -9.95 13.14 -12.00
N LEU A 28 -9.76 14.43 -11.80
CA LEU A 28 -9.52 15.00 -10.46
C LEU A 28 -10.71 14.88 -9.52
N PHE A 29 -11.94 14.98 -10.04
CA PHE A 29 -13.15 14.76 -9.24
C PHE A 29 -13.26 13.31 -8.77
N LEU A 30 -13.13 12.33 -9.67
CA LEU A 30 -13.19 10.90 -9.34
C LEU A 30 -12.04 10.46 -8.41
N ARG A 31 -10.84 11.02 -8.60
CA ARG A 31 -9.73 10.84 -7.68
C ARG A 31 -10.07 11.32 -6.28
N LYS A 32 -10.65 12.51 -6.17
CA LYS A 32 -11.05 13.10 -4.90
C LYS A 32 -12.08 12.21 -4.18
N GLU A 33 -13.11 11.73 -4.87
CA GLU A 33 -14.11 10.82 -4.30
C GLU A 33 -13.47 9.54 -3.75
N TYR A 34 -12.58 8.92 -4.51
CA TYR A 34 -11.89 7.70 -4.09
C TYR A 34 -10.99 7.94 -2.87
N MET A 35 -10.30 9.06 -2.86
CA MET A 35 -9.45 9.49 -1.75
C MET A 35 -10.26 9.75 -0.46
N GLU A 36 -11.41 10.43 -0.60
CA GLU A 36 -12.31 10.71 0.53
C GLU A 36 -12.90 9.43 1.12
N GLU A 37 -13.28 8.45 0.28
CA GLU A 37 -13.71 7.14 0.77
C GLU A 37 -12.60 6.43 1.53
N THR A 38 -11.37 6.42 0.98
CA THR A 38 -10.21 5.81 1.63
C THR A 38 -9.94 6.45 2.99
N LEU A 39 -9.95 7.77 3.08
CA LEU A 39 -9.76 8.51 4.34
C LEU A 39 -10.86 8.21 5.36
N ARG A 40 -12.12 8.17 4.93
CA ARG A 40 -13.25 7.83 5.78
C ARG A 40 -13.10 6.41 6.36
N MET A 41 -12.73 5.44 5.54
CA MET A 41 -12.51 4.07 5.98
C MET A 41 -11.30 3.96 6.92
N THR A 42 -10.23 4.72 6.64
CA THR A 42 -9.04 4.81 7.50
C THR A 42 -9.41 5.38 8.88
N GLU A 43 -10.20 6.46 8.91
CA GLU A 43 -10.69 7.03 10.18
C GLU A 43 -11.60 6.05 10.94
N GLU A 44 -12.47 5.33 10.23
CA GLU A 44 -13.31 4.30 10.84
C GLU A 44 -12.49 3.17 11.46
N ALA A 45 -11.45 2.70 10.75
CA ALA A 45 -10.54 1.69 11.29
C ALA A 45 -9.83 2.16 12.56
N ALA A 46 -9.39 3.42 12.58
CA ALA A 46 -8.77 4.02 13.76
C ALA A 46 -9.75 4.11 14.95
N LYS A 47 -10.99 4.54 14.71
CA LYS A 47 -12.06 4.57 15.73
C LYS A 47 -12.39 3.19 16.29
N GLN A 48 -12.26 2.14 15.49
CA GLN A 48 -12.46 0.75 15.91
C GLN A 48 -11.22 0.15 16.61
N GLY A 49 -10.21 0.96 16.91
CA GLY A 49 -9.04 0.59 17.70
C GLY A 49 -7.99 -0.21 16.92
N ALA A 50 -7.86 0.05 15.62
CA ALA A 50 -6.70 -0.46 14.88
C ALA A 50 -5.41 0.18 15.41
N ASP A 51 -4.35 -0.61 15.50
CA ASP A 51 -3.00 -0.16 15.86
C ASP A 51 -2.21 0.26 14.62
N LEU A 52 -2.42 -0.45 13.52
CA LEU A 52 -1.77 -0.25 12.23
C LEU A 52 -2.81 -0.35 11.12
N ILE A 53 -2.84 0.64 10.24
CA ILE A 53 -3.79 0.73 9.13
C ILE A 53 -3.01 0.80 7.82
N VAL A 54 -3.43 -0.02 6.84
CA VAL A 54 -2.80 -0.08 5.52
C VAL A 54 -3.84 0.22 4.46
N THR A 55 -3.58 1.18 3.58
CA THR A 55 -4.46 1.46 2.43
C THR A 55 -4.05 0.65 1.20
N THR A 56 -4.88 0.69 0.17
CA THR A 56 -4.52 0.14 -1.14
C THR A 56 -3.42 0.96 -1.81
N GLU A 57 -2.84 0.42 -2.89
CA GLU A 57 -1.86 1.08 -3.74
C GLU A 57 -2.45 2.34 -4.38
N ALA A 58 -1.66 3.42 -4.44
CA ALA A 58 -1.92 4.64 -5.21
C ALA A 58 -3.35 5.20 -5.06
N VAL A 59 -3.81 5.42 -3.81
CA VAL A 59 -5.19 5.88 -3.53
C VAL A 59 -5.53 7.25 -4.10
N ASN A 60 -4.51 8.03 -4.49
CA ASN A 60 -4.64 9.31 -5.16
C ASN A 60 -4.33 9.22 -6.67
N PHE A 61 -4.45 8.05 -7.27
CA PHE A 61 -4.22 7.85 -8.69
C PHE A 61 -5.24 8.61 -9.54
N SER A 62 -4.77 9.24 -10.60
CA SER A 62 -5.60 10.05 -11.49
C SER A 62 -6.06 9.30 -12.75
N GLY A 63 -6.03 7.97 -12.72
CA GLY A 63 -6.31 7.11 -13.87
C GLY A 63 -5.08 6.86 -14.74
N HIS A 64 -5.21 5.93 -15.69
CA HIS A 64 -4.11 5.61 -16.58
C HIS A 64 -3.70 6.82 -17.44
N PHE A 65 -2.41 7.11 -17.54
CA PHE A 65 -1.88 8.30 -18.21
C PHE A 65 -2.32 8.42 -19.68
N SER A 66 -2.48 7.30 -20.40
CA SER A 66 -2.98 7.31 -21.78
C SER A 66 -4.46 7.68 -21.91
N LYS A 67 -5.18 7.82 -20.80
CA LYS A 67 -6.64 7.97 -20.74
C LYS A 67 -7.12 9.28 -20.15
N VAL A 68 -6.19 10.10 -19.66
CA VAL A 68 -6.50 11.44 -19.16
C VAL A 68 -6.04 12.48 -20.18
N ASN A 69 -6.95 13.34 -20.60
CA ASN A 69 -6.67 14.44 -21.53
C ASN A 69 -5.99 15.62 -20.81
N ALA A 70 -4.79 15.38 -20.28
CA ALA A 70 -3.96 16.41 -19.65
C ALA A 70 -2.50 15.91 -19.59
N PRO A 71 -1.52 16.81 -19.50
CA PRO A 71 -0.16 16.42 -19.12
C PRO A 71 -0.16 15.76 -17.76
N TYR A 72 0.19 14.47 -17.71
CA TYR A 72 -0.01 13.63 -16.53
C TYR A 72 0.75 14.16 -15.31
N GLN A 73 1.96 14.68 -15.54
CA GLN A 73 2.80 15.32 -14.49
C GLN A 73 2.12 16.50 -13.79
N GLU A 74 1.20 17.18 -14.47
CA GLU A 74 0.49 18.34 -13.91
C GLU A 74 -0.72 17.95 -13.04
N LEU A 75 -1.07 16.67 -13.01
CA LEU A 75 -2.13 16.15 -12.13
C LEU A 75 -1.67 16.01 -10.69
N TYR A 76 -0.35 16.08 -10.45
CA TYR A 76 0.27 15.90 -9.14
C TYR A 76 1.09 17.13 -8.76
N ARG A 77 1.04 17.50 -7.48
CA ARG A 77 1.88 18.55 -6.89
C ARG A 77 3.18 17.95 -6.38
N GLU A 78 4.23 18.76 -6.29
CA GLU A 78 5.46 18.37 -5.61
C GLU A 78 5.16 18.02 -4.13
N THR A 79 5.71 16.92 -3.68
CA THR A 79 5.56 16.42 -2.31
C THR A 79 6.79 16.67 -1.46
N ASP A 80 7.95 16.91 -2.10
CA ASP A 80 9.16 17.33 -1.41
C ASP A 80 9.18 18.85 -1.20
N CYS A 81 8.41 19.31 -0.24
CA CYS A 81 8.76 20.54 0.43
C CYS A 81 9.87 20.20 1.43
N GLU A 82 11.13 20.63 1.17
CA GLU A 82 12.27 20.47 2.09
C GLU A 82 12.09 21.20 3.44
N THR A 83 11.03 21.95 3.57
CA THR A 83 10.63 22.51 4.85
C THR A 83 9.76 21.50 5.57
N ASP A 84 10.20 21.13 6.76
CA ASP A 84 9.35 20.53 7.77
C ASP A 84 7.94 21.07 7.61
N CYS A 85 7.00 20.22 7.19
CA CYS A 85 5.65 20.62 6.77
C CYS A 85 4.81 21.13 7.95
N ASP A 86 5.46 21.72 8.95
CA ASP A 86 4.81 22.25 10.14
C ASP A 86 4.09 23.60 9.93
N THR A 87 4.36 24.35 8.85
CA THR A 87 3.77 25.71 8.76
C THR A 87 3.35 26.23 7.38
N ALA A 88 3.62 25.56 6.25
CA ALA A 88 3.40 26.18 4.93
C ALA A 88 2.59 25.38 3.91
N CYS A 89 2.24 24.14 4.18
CA CYS A 89 1.37 23.37 3.28
C CYS A 89 -0.09 23.67 3.63
N THR A 90 -0.79 24.28 2.68
CA THR A 90 -2.23 24.52 2.80
C THR A 90 -2.95 23.19 3.06
N THR A 91 -4.02 23.22 3.83
CA THR A 91 -4.88 22.11 4.30
C THR A 91 -5.37 21.08 3.25
N ASP A 92 -4.84 21.13 2.03
CA ASP A 92 -5.21 20.25 0.89
C ASP A 92 -4.13 19.24 0.49
N CYS A 93 -3.04 19.06 1.25
CA CYS A 93 -2.06 18.03 0.99
C CYS A 93 -2.63 16.66 1.38
N GLU A 94 -2.66 15.73 0.44
CA GLU A 94 -3.20 14.37 0.65
C GLU A 94 -2.45 13.61 1.76
N GLU A 95 -1.13 13.76 1.81
CA GLU A 95 -0.28 13.18 2.85
C GLU A 95 -0.62 13.70 4.24
N GLN A 96 -0.89 15.00 4.39
CA GLN A 96 -1.23 15.61 5.67
C GLN A 96 -2.53 15.08 6.26
N LYS A 97 -3.49 14.68 5.42
CA LYS A 97 -4.75 14.07 5.88
C LYS A 97 -4.49 12.75 6.59
N PHE A 98 -3.58 11.92 6.08
CA PHE A 98 -3.17 10.67 6.74
C PHE A 98 -2.32 10.95 7.98
N ALA A 99 -1.37 11.87 7.92
CA ALA A 99 -0.58 12.30 9.07
C ALA A 99 -1.46 12.77 10.23
N HIS A 100 -2.47 13.62 9.94
CA HIS A 100 -3.44 14.09 10.93
C HIS A 100 -4.27 12.95 11.53
N LEU A 101 -4.71 11.97 10.73
CA LEU A 101 -5.42 10.80 11.25
C LEU A 101 -4.51 9.95 12.15
N ALA A 102 -3.25 9.76 11.76
CA ALA A 102 -2.28 9.02 12.55
C ALA A 102 -2.08 9.68 13.93
N GLU A 103 -1.86 10.99 13.97
CA GLU A 103 -1.71 11.78 15.20
C GLU A 103 -2.99 11.76 16.04
N LYS A 104 -4.13 12.11 15.42
CA LYS A 104 -5.42 12.23 16.10
C LYS A 104 -5.83 10.97 16.84
N TYR A 105 -5.57 9.81 16.27
CA TYR A 105 -5.95 8.52 16.85
C TYR A 105 -4.80 7.74 17.47
N GLY A 106 -3.57 8.24 17.39
CA GLY A 106 -2.39 7.57 17.92
C GLY A 106 -2.14 6.21 17.26
N VAL A 107 -2.27 6.10 15.94
CA VAL A 107 -2.16 4.85 15.16
C VAL A 107 -1.09 4.96 14.09
N TYR A 108 -0.50 3.84 13.71
CA TYR A 108 0.34 3.79 12.51
C TYR A 108 -0.52 3.76 11.25
N ILE A 109 -0.11 4.50 10.22
CA ILE A 109 -0.77 4.47 8.89
C ILE A 109 0.29 4.28 7.81
N LEU A 110 0.10 3.27 6.96
CA LEU A 110 0.82 3.09 5.72
C LEU A 110 -0.14 3.34 4.55
N ALA A 111 0.07 4.40 3.79
CA ALA A 111 -0.76 4.69 2.62
C ALA A 111 0.02 4.57 1.31
N GLY A 112 -0.61 3.91 0.32
CA GLY A 112 -0.12 3.86 -1.06
C GLY A 112 -0.49 5.15 -1.80
N LEU A 113 0.48 5.89 -2.32
CA LEU A 113 0.31 7.19 -2.95
C LEU A 113 1.17 7.34 -4.21
N VAL A 114 0.63 8.02 -5.22
CA VAL A 114 1.48 8.61 -6.25
C VAL A 114 2.08 9.89 -5.68
N ARG A 115 3.41 9.97 -5.70
CA ARG A 115 4.18 11.12 -5.21
C ARG A 115 4.94 11.78 -6.35
N LYS A 116 5.09 13.08 -6.29
CA LYS A 116 5.92 13.84 -7.21
C LYS A 116 7.08 14.46 -6.46
N GLU A 117 8.28 14.07 -6.83
CA GLU A 117 9.54 14.51 -6.20
C GLU A 117 10.52 14.95 -7.27
N ASN A 118 11.03 16.18 -7.16
CA ASN A 118 11.97 16.74 -8.14
C ASN A 118 11.48 16.65 -9.60
N GLY A 119 10.18 16.88 -9.82
CA GLY A 119 9.54 16.81 -11.13
C GLY A 119 9.24 15.38 -11.63
N LYS A 120 9.63 14.32 -10.90
CA LYS A 120 9.42 12.94 -11.25
C LYS A 120 8.26 12.35 -10.45
N LEU A 121 7.55 11.37 -11.03
CA LEU A 121 6.47 10.66 -10.36
C LEU A 121 6.94 9.29 -9.87
N TYR A 122 6.46 8.89 -8.71
CA TYR A 122 6.73 7.60 -8.08
C TYR A 122 5.44 6.96 -7.61
N ASN A 123 5.32 5.66 -7.78
CA ASN A 123 4.35 4.84 -7.07
C ASN A 123 4.98 4.51 -5.71
N SER A 124 4.37 5.00 -4.63
CA SER A 124 5.04 5.02 -3.32
C SER A 124 4.14 4.54 -2.21
N THR A 125 4.75 4.19 -1.08
CA THR A 125 4.08 4.16 0.21
C THR A 125 4.69 5.20 1.13
N VAL A 126 3.85 5.80 1.95
CA VAL A 126 4.28 6.68 3.03
C VAL A 126 3.82 6.08 4.34
N PHE A 127 4.72 6.01 5.32
CA PHE A 127 4.46 5.45 6.63
C PHE A 127 4.54 6.52 7.70
N TRP A 128 3.45 6.74 8.41
CA TRP A 128 3.34 7.68 9.53
C TRP A 128 3.31 6.96 10.86
N GLY A 129 4.02 7.54 11.82
CA GLY A 129 3.99 7.15 13.22
C GLY A 129 2.74 7.63 13.94
N ARG A 130 2.58 7.17 15.17
CA ARG A 130 1.45 7.53 16.06
C ARG A 130 1.38 9.01 16.41
N ASP A 131 2.46 9.74 16.21
CA ASP A 131 2.58 11.20 16.39
C ASP A 131 2.35 11.98 15.10
N GLY A 132 1.87 11.32 14.04
CA GLY A 132 1.63 11.90 12.73
C GLY A 132 2.89 12.21 11.92
N LYS A 133 4.09 11.97 12.49
CA LYS A 133 5.32 12.19 11.74
C LYS A 133 5.56 11.11 10.71
N ARG A 134 6.06 11.51 9.54
CA ARG A 134 6.48 10.60 8.50
C ARG A 134 7.73 9.84 8.94
N ILE A 135 7.62 8.52 9.04
CA ILE A 135 8.72 7.63 9.43
C ILE A 135 9.50 7.19 8.20
N ASP A 136 8.81 6.85 7.12
CA ASP A 136 9.44 6.30 5.91
C ASP A 136 8.66 6.61 4.65
N VAL A 137 9.38 6.61 3.52
CA VAL A 137 8.83 6.62 2.16
C VAL A 137 9.52 5.53 1.37
N TYR A 138 8.75 4.61 0.82
CA TYR A 138 9.22 3.58 -0.09
C TYR A 138 8.67 3.85 -1.50
N HIS A 139 9.54 3.80 -2.50
CA HIS A 139 9.15 3.84 -3.91
C HIS A 139 9.20 2.44 -4.51
N LYS A 140 8.16 2.09 -5.26
CA LYS A 140 8.04 0.79 -5.96
C LYS A 140 9.26 0.54 -6.83
N ILE A 141 9.93 -0.59 -6.59
CA ILE A 141 11.14 -0.96 -7.35
C ILE A 141 10.77 -1.63 -8.67
N HIS A 142 9.81 -2.56 -8.64
CA HIS A 142 9.41 -3.31 -9.82
C HIS A 142 8.13 -2.71 -10.41
N LEU A 143 8.29 -1.89 -11.42
CA LEU A 143 7.18 -1.27 -12.12
C LEU A 143 6.46 -2.30 -13.01
N ALA A 144 5.14 -2.31 -12.99
CA ALA A 144 4.32 -3.26 -13.73
C ALA A 144 3.87 -2.69 -15.08
N GLY A 145 3.96 -3.50 -16.13
CA GLY A 145 3.45 -3.14 -17.45
C GLY A 145 4.05 -1.83 -17.97
N ASP A 146 3.20 -0.87 -18.26
CA ASP A 146 3.54 0.44 -18.78
C ASP A 146 3.77 1.53 -17.69
N GLU A 147 3.79 1.15 -16.42
CA GLU A 147 4.09 2.09 -15.32
C GLU A 147 5.42 2.84 -15.53
N SER A 148 6.41 2.18 -16.15
CA SER A 148 7.71 2.79 -16.46
C SER A 148 7.67 3.94 -17.49
N GLU A 149 6.54 4.15 -18.17
CA GLU A 149 6.36 5.31 -19.04
C GLU A 149 6.08 6.60 -18.25
N VAL A 150 5.71 6.48 -16.96
CA VAL A 150 5.27 7.59 -16.12
C VAL A 150 6.00 7.66 -14.79
N PHE A 151 6.24 6.52 -14.16
CA PHE A 151 6.87 6.45 -12.84
C PHE A 151 8.35 6.11 -12.95
N GLU A 152 9.15 6.70 -12.08
CA GLU A 152 10.51 6.28 -11.83
C GLU A 152 10.52 5.11 -10.83
N PRO A 153 11.40 4.12 -11.00
CA PRO A 153 11.56 3.04 -10.02
C PRO A 153 12.26 3.54 -8.75
N GLY A 154 11.94 2.90 -7.62
CA GLY A 154 12.72 3.01 -6.41
C GLY A 154 14.07 2.28 -6.52
N ASP A 155 14.95 2.51 -5.57
CA ASP A 155 16.34 2.02 -5.58
C ASP A 155 16.66 1.03 -4.45
N ARG A 156 15.82 0.93 -3.42
CA ARG A 156 16.10 0.11 -2.22
C ARG A 156 14.84 -0.31 -1.48
N LEU A 157 14.94 -1.45 -0.81
CA LEU A 157 13.96 -1.94 0.15
C LEU A 157 14.23 -1.35 1.53
N HIS A 158 13.17 -1.12 2.30
CA HIS A 158 13.24 -0.58 3.65
C HIS A 158 12.62 -1.54 4.66
N VAL A 159 13.16 -1.54 5.89
CA VAL A 159 12.58 -2.20 7.06
C VAL A 159 12.63 -1.21 8.21
N ILE A 160 11.50 -1.01 8.86
CA ILE A 160 11.26 -0.01 9.88
C ILE A 160 11.06 -0.70 11.23
N ASP A 161 11.70 -0.20 12.27
CA ASP A 161 11.47 -0.67 13.64
C ASP A 161 10.22 -0.01 14.21
N THR A 162 9.32 -0.80 14.79
CA THR A 162 8.15 -0.35 15.55
C THR A 162 8.09 -1.08 16.88
N GLU A 163 7.23 -0.63 17.82
CA GLU A 163 7.01 -1.35 19.07
C GLU A 163 6.39 -2.75 18.88
N TYR A 164 5.84 -3.03 17.72
CA TYR A 164 5.27 -4.35 17.40
C TYR A 164 6.27 -5.32 16.79
N GLY A 165 7.36 -4.82 16.21
CA GLY A 165 8.37 -5.57 15.49
C GLY A 165 8.81 -4.82 14.24
N ARG A 166 9.52 -5.50 13.35
CA ARG A 166 10.15 -4.93 12.16
C ARG A 166 9.25 -5.08 10.93
N ILE A 167 8.86 -3.96 10.35
CA ILE A 167 7.91 -3.89 9.25
C ILE A 167 8.63 -3.50 7.95
N GLY A 168 8.45 -4.29 6.91
CA GLY A 168 8.90 -3.98 5.56
C GLY A 168 7.73 -3.64 4.65
N THR A 169 8.01 -2.94 3.56
CA THR A 169 7.01 -2.57 2.56
C THR A 169 7.39 -3.08 1.18
N ALA A 170 6.39 -3.55 0.45
CA ALA A 170 6.47 -3.88 -0.97
C ALA A 170 5.16 -3.44 -1.64
N ILE A 171 5.19 -3.03 -2.91
CA ILE A 171 3.99 -2.57 -3.61
C ILE A 171 3.66 -3.54 -4.75
N CYS A 172 2.47 -4.15 -4.70
CA CYS A 172 1.85 -4.88 -5.81
C CYS A 172 2.84 -5.82 -6.55
N TRP A 173 3.33 -5.40 -7.73
CA TRP A 173 4.21 -6.17 -8.61
C TRP A 173 5.56 -6.54 -7.97
N ASP A 174 6.00 -5.84 -6.91
CA ASP A 174 7.17 -6.24 -6.14
C ASP A 174 7.05 -7.66 -5.60
N MET A 175 5.84 -8.09 -5.25
CA MET A 175 5.57 -9.41 -4.69
C MET A 175 5.55 -10.53 -5.74
N GLN A 176 5.57 -10.19 -7.03
CA GLN A 176 5.82 -11.15 -8.11
C GLN A 176 7.19 -11.81 -7.95
N PHE A 177 8.17 -11.04 -7.47
CA PHE A 177 9.56 -11.46 -7.35
C PHE A 177 9.84 -12.03 -5.94
N PRO A 178 10.17 -13.33 -5.82
CA PRO A 178 10.51 -13.93 -4.52
C PRO A 178 11.67 -13.22 -3.81
N GLU A 179 12.57 -12.62 -4.59
CA GLU A 179 13.75 -11.90 -4.12
C GLU A 179 13.38 -10.71 -3.23
N THR A 180 12.28 -10.04 -3.52
CA THR A 180 11.80 -8.90 -2.71
C THR A 180 11.50 -9.35 -1.28
N ALA A 181 10.63 -10.34 -1.12
CA ALA A 181 10.28 -10.86 0.21
C ALA A 181 11.49 -11.51 0.90
N ARG A 182 12.33 -12.23 0.14
CA ARG A 182 13.57 -12.84 0.66
C ARG A 182 14.55 -11.80 1.18
N THR A 183 14.72 -10.68 0.48
CA THR A 183 15.61 -9.59 0.88
C THR A 183 15.08 -8.91 2.15
N LEU A 184 13.79 -8.56 2.19
CA LEU A 184 13.16 -8.00 3.39
C LEU A 184 13.32 -8.93 4.61
N ALA A 185 13.10 -10.23 4.43
CA ALA A 185 13.30 -11.20 5.51
C ALA A 185 14.77 -11.26 5.99
N LYS A 186 15.75 -11.22 5.06
CA LYS A 186 17.18 -11.15 5.40
C LYS A 186 17.55 -9.86 6.13
N MET A 187 16.86 -8.76 5.83
CA MET A 187 17.00 -7.49 6.56
C MET A 187 16.36 -7.55 7.95
N GLY A 188 15.71 -8.67 8.31
CA GLY A 188 15.10 -8.90 9.62
C GLY A 188 13.64 -8.48 9.72
N CYS A 189 12.94 -8.30 8.61
CA CYS A 189 11.52 -8.01 8.56
C CYS A 189 10.70 -9.12 9.25
N ASP A 190 9.69 -8.74 10.03
CA ASP A 190 8.74 -9.66 10.67
C ASP A 190 7.38 -9.66 9.93
N LEU A 191 6.99 -8.52 9.36
CA LEU A 191 5.75 -8.33 8.63
C LEU A 191 6.00 -7.51 7.36
N ILE A 192 5.60 -8.05 6.19
CA ILE A 192 5.53 -7.27 4.94
C ILE A 192 4.13 -6.71 4.78
N LEU A 193 4.02 -5.39 4.58
CA LEU A 193 2.80 -4.71 4.18
C LEU A 193 2.82 -4.46 2.67
N CYS A 194 1.74 -4.87 1.97
CA CYS A 194 1.65 -4.79 0.53
C CYS A 194 0.37 -4.08 0.07
N PRO A 195 0.38 -2.75 -0.12
CA PRO A 195 -0.61 -2.07 -0.94
C PRO A 195 -0.61 -2.59 -2.37
N THR A 196 -1.79 -2.93 -2.93
CA THR A 196 -1.85 -3.57 -4.24
C THR A 196 -3.16 -3.30 -5.01
N TRP A 197 -3.06 -3.30 -6.36
CA TRP A 197 -4.20 -3.34 -7.27
C TRP A 197 -4.41 -4.70 -7.93
N GLY A 198 -3.40 -5.53 -7.91
CA GLY A 198 -3.42 -6.84 -8.50
C GLY A 198 -2.64 -7.82 -7.65
N TRP A 199 -3.26 -8.92 -7.29
CA TRP A 199 -2.71 -9.86 -6.34
C TRP A 199 -3.13 -11.28 -6.71
N GLU A 200 -2.15 -12.14 -6.90
CA GLU A 200 -2.42 -13.56 -7.07
C GLU A 200 -2.53 -14.22 -5.69
N TRP A 201 -3.49 -15.10 -5.52
CA TRP A 201 -3.77 -15.76 -4.24
C TRP A 201 -2.53 -16.41 -3.60
N ILE A 202 -1.61 -16.87 -4.44
CA ILE A 202 -0.41 -17.58 -3.99
C ILE A 202 0.65 -16.66 -3.40
N TYR A 203 0.68 -15.35 -3.77
CA TYR A 203 1.78 -14.48 -3.36
C TYR A 203 1.89 -14.37 -1.84
N GLY A 204 0.80 -14.06 -1.15
CA GLY A 204 0.80 -13.98 0.31
C GLY A 204 1.27 -15.26 0.98
N PRO A 205 0.59 -16.40 0.76
CA PRO A 205 0.98 -17.68 1.33
C PRO A 205 2.40 -18.12 1.01
N ALA A 206 2.83 -18.00 -0.26
CA ALA A 206 4.18 -18.40 -0.66
C ALA A 206 5.25 -17.53 0.01
N ARG A 207 5.12 -16.19 -0.08
CA ARG A 207 6.10 -15.27 0.49
C ARG A 207 6.18 -15.36 2.00
N ALA A 208 5.04 -15.56 2.67
CA ALA A 208 5.01 -15.78 4.11
C ALA A 208 5.72 -17.09 4.49
N TYR A 209 5.33 -18.20 3.85
CA TYR A 209 5.85 -19.52 4.15
C TYR A 209 7.35 -19.66 3.89
N GLU A 210 7.80 -19.29 2.70
CA GLU A 210 9.21 -19.46 2.29
C GLU A 210 10.20 -18.60 3.08
N ASN A 211 9.70 -17.52 3.72
CA ASN A 211 10.51 -16.58 4.50
C ASN A 211 10.25 -16.66 6.01
N GLY A 212 9.19 -17.33 6.44
CA GLY A 212 8.80 -17.48 7.83
C GLY A 212 8.42 -16.16 8.50
N ILE A 213 7.71 -15.28 7.77
CA ILE A 213 7.29 -13.94 8.19
C ILE A 213 5.80 -13.74 7.90
N PHE A 214 5.18 -12.74 8.53
CA PHE A 214 3.83 -12.33 8.16
C PHE A 214 3.82 -11.57 6.83
N VAL A 215 2.71 -11.69 6.09
CA VAL A 215 2.44 -10.89 4.89
C VAL A 215 1.00 -10.38 4.96
N ALA A 216 0.80 -9.09 4.73
CA ALA A 216 -0.54 -8.50 4.71
C ALA A 216 -0.70 -7.60 3.49
N ALA A 217 -1.73 -7.84 2.68
CA ALA A 217 -2.02 -7.09 1.48
C ALA A 217 -3.34 -6.34 1.57
N ALA A 218 -3.31 -5.04 1.32
CA ALA A 218 -4.50 -4.21 1.15
C ALA A 218 -4.81 -4.06 -0.34
N MET A 219 -5.86 -4.74 -0.79
CA MET A 219 -6.21 -4.89 -2.20
C MET A 219 -7.28 -3.88 -2.63
N ALA A 220 -7.07 -3.22 -3.76
CA ALA A 220 -8.10 -2.42 -4.42
C ALA A 220 -9.02 -3.33 -5.27
N VAL A 221 -10.30 -3.38 -4.91
CA VAL A 221 -11.29 -4.16 -5.68
C VAL A 221 -11.58 -3.46 -7.00
N PRO A 222 -11.49 -4.13 -8.16
CA PRO A 222 -11.76 -3.51 -9.45
C PRO A 222 -13.18 -2.93 -9.54
N TYR A 223 -13.32 -1.80 -10.24
CA TYR A 223 -14.63 -1.20 -10.53
C TYR A 223 -15.54 -2.16 -11.29
N TRP A 224 -15.00 -2.75 -12.33
CA TRP A 224 -15.63 -3.80 -13.10
C TRP A 224 -14.59 -4.80 -13.59
N MET A 225 -14.91 -6.07 -13.48
CA MET A 225 -14.09 -7.17 -14.00
C MET A 225 -14.99 -8.39 -14.26
N PRO A 226 -14.77 -9.16 -15.33
CA PRO A 226 -15.43 -10.46 -15.49
C PRO A 226 -15.18 -11.36 -14.30
N ILE A 227 -16.15 -12.19 -13.91
CA ILE A 227 -16.06 -13.07 -12.72
C ILE A 227 -14.82 -13.95 -12.77
N GLN A 228 -14.44 -14.45 -13.96
CA GLN A 228 -13.25 -15.29 -14.14
C GLN A 228 -11.92 -14.55 -13.92
N ASP A 229 -11.94 -13.21 -13.93
CA ASP A 229 -10.74 -12.37 -13.78
C ASP A 229 -10.71 -11.64 -12.44
N LEU A 230 -11.63 -11.99 -11.52
CA LEU A 230 -11.67 -11.37 -10.20
C LEU A 230 -10.33 -11.53 -9.49
N ARG A 231 -9.80 -10.41 -9.02
CA ARG A 231 -8.57 -10.37 -8.25
C ARG A 231 -8.80 -10.96 -6.87
N TRP A 232 -7.73 -11.49 -6.28
CA TRP A 232 -7.79 -11.97 -4.92
C TRP A 232 -7.96 -10.78 -3.95
N PRO A 233 -8.80 -10.88 -2.89
CA PRO A 233 -9.07 -9.76 -1.98
C PRO A 233 -7.91 -9.49 -1.03
N SER A 234 -8.06 -8.45 -0.22
CA SER A 234 -7.15 -8.17 0.90
C SER A 234 -7.03 -9.37 1.81
N MET A 235 -5.82 -9.65 2.29
CA MET A 235 -5.57 -10.76 3.19
C MET A 235 -4.41 -10.50 4.15
N ALA A 236 -4.45 -11.15 5.29
CA ALA A 236 -3.34 -11.30 6.22
C ALA A 236 -2.94 -12.77 6.30
N VAL A 237 -1.65 -13.06 6.25
CA VAL A 237 -1.08 -14.41 6.18
C VAL A 237 -0.02 -14.61 7.26
N SER A 238 -0.09 -15.72 7.97
CA SER A 238 0.88 -16.10 9.01
C SER A 238 2.18 -16.68 8.43
N PRO A 239 3.26 -16.75 9.23
CA PRO A 239 4.57 -17.28 8.79
C PRO A 239 4.58 -18.70 8.28
N ASP A 240 3.54 -19.48 8.56
CA ASP A 240 3.35 -20.84 8.06
C ASP A 240 2.47 -20.90 6.78
N GLY A 241 2.15 -19.74 6.20
CA GLY A 241 1.41 -19.63 4.94
C GLY A 241 -0.11 -19.72 5.07
N ARG A 242 -0.66 -19.82 6.28
CA ARG A 242 -2.11 -19.82 6.49
C ARG A 242 -2.69 -18.43 6.37
N ILE A 243 -3.80 -18.30 5.64
CA ILE A 243 -4.59 -17.06 5.61
C ILE A 243 -5.27 -16.92 6.97
N LEU A 244 -4.97 -15.84 7.68
CA LEU A 244 -5.57 -15.50 8.97
C LEU A 244 -6.92 -14.80 8.78
N GLU A 245 -6.93 -13.81 7.87
CA GLU A 245 -8.13 -13.05 7.53
C GLU A 245 -8.13 -12.72 6.04
N GLN A 246 -9.32 -12.58 5.48
CA GLN A 246 -9.53 -12.28 4.06
C GLN A 246 -10.77 -11.42 3.86
N GLY A 247 -10.68 -10.44 2.97
CA GLY A 247 -11.80 -9.57 2.59
C GLY A 247 -12.76 -10.20 1.58
N PRO A 248 -13.87 -9.53 1.28
CA PRO A 248 -14.75 -9.90 0.18
C PRO A 248 -14.11 -9.56 -1.17
N THR A 249 -14.55 -10.24 -2.25
CA THR A 249 -13.98 -10.07 -3.61
C THR A 249 -14.65 -8.96 -4.43
N ASP A 250 -15.76 -8.37 -3.96
CA ASP A 250 -16.67 -7.57 -4.79
C ASP A 250 -16.96 -6.15 -4.27
N ARG A 251 -16.52 -5.82 -3.08
CA ARG A 251 -16.87 -4.56 -2.42
C ARG A 251 -15.79 -4.01 -1.51
N SER A 252 -15.93 -2.73 -1.17
CA SER A 252 -15.14 -2.09 -0.11
C SER A 252 -15.37 -2.79 1.22
N ALA A 253 -14.29 -2.95 2.02
CA ALA A 253 -14.33 -3.52 3.36
C ALA A 253 -13.11 -3.06 4.17
N ILE A 254 -13.24 -3.05 5.49
CA ILE A 254 -12.11 -2.98 6.39
C ILE A 254 -11.86 -4.41 6.91
N VAL A 255 -10.71 -4.97 6.56
CA VAL A 255 -10.35 -6.33 6.99
C VAL A 255 -9.47 -6.20 8.23
N TYR A 256 -10.02 -6.60 9.38
CA TYR A 256 -9.29 -6.60 10.64
C TYR A 256 -8.63 -7.94 10.88
N CYS A 257 -7.39 -7.91 11.36
CA CYS A 257 -6.65 -9.10 11.77
C CYS A 257 -5.94 -8.84 13.10
N ASP A 258 -6.26 -9.64 14.10
CA ASP A 258 -5.55 -9.61 15.38
C ASP A 258 -4.30 -10.49 15.31
N ILE A 259 -3.12 -9.86 15.38
CA ILE A 259 -1.83 -10.52 15.40
C ILE A 259 -1.25 -10.36 16.81
N PRO A 260 -1.31 -11.39 17.66
CA PRO A 260 -0.88 -11.27 19.07
C PRO A 260 0.60 -10.93 19.18
N ASP A 261 1.43 -11.53 18.35
CA ASP A 261 2.87 -11.28 18.29
C ASP A 261 3.34 -11.41 16.84
N ILE A 262 4.00 -10.37 16.31
CA ILE A 262 4.57 -10.41 14.96
C ILE A 262 6.03 -10.83 14.92
N HIS A 263 6.68 -11.04 16.08
CA HIS A 263 8.08 -11.42 16.13
C HIS A 263 8.30 -12.80 15.51
N CYS A 264 8.95 -12.81 14.35
CA CYS A 264 9.14 -14.02 13.54
C CYS A 264 10.58 -14.55 13.54
N ARG A 265 11.42 -14.10 14.49
CA ARG A 265 12.87 -14.38 14.43
C ARG A 265 13.16 -15.87 14.24
N GLU A 266 12.57 -16.73 15.05
CA GLU A 266 12.84 -18.19 14.99
C GLU A 266 12.36 -18.80 13.68
N SER A 267 11.13 -18.50 13.24
CA SER A 267 10.57 -19.03 12.00
C SER A 267 11.33 -18.50 10.79
N ARG A 268 11.71 -17.21 10.81
CA ARG A 268 12.53 -16.59 9.78
C ARG A 268 13.92 -17.19 9.70
N GLU A 269 14.64 -17.31 10.80
CA GLU A 269 15.95 -17.94 10.84
C GLU A 269 15.90 -19.39 10.36
N PHE A 270 14.87 -20.15 10.74
CA PHE A 270 14.66 -21.51 10.25
C PHE A 270 14.51 -21.56 8.73
N ARG A 271 13.70 -20.67 8.14
CA ARG A 271 13.43 -20.62 6.69
C ARG A 271 14.58 -20.05 5.87
N LEU A 272 15.37 -19.16 6.47
CA LEU A 272 16.53 -18.55 5.80
C LEU A 272 17.79 -19.39 5.86
N ARG A 273 17.81 -20.50 6.61
CA ARG A 273 18.94 -21.42 6.64
C ARG A 273 19.18 -21.97 5.24
N THR A 274 20.25 -21.55 4.61
CA THR A 274 20.72 -22.18 3.39
C THR A 274 21.35 -23.52 3.78
N PRO A 275 20.98 -24.64 3.15
CA PRO A 275 21.74 -25.87 3.32
C PRO A 275 23.20 -25.59 2.99
N LEU A 276 24.09 -25.80 3.94
CA LEU A 276 25.52 -25.76 3.66
C LEU A 276 25.83 -27.00 2.81
N ASN A 277 26.28 -26.78 1.58
CA ASN A 277 26.84 -27.81 0.74
C ASN A 277 28.19 -28.25 1.28
#